data_89e45d55d24ec6cbb8f15fa30926fe13
#
_entry.id   89e45d55d24ec6cbb8f15fa30926fe13
#
_cell.length_a   1.000
_cell.length_b   1.000
_cell.length_c   1.000
_cell.angle_alpha   90.00
_cell.angle_beta   90.00
_cell.angle_gamma   90.00
#
_symmetry.space_group_name_H-M   'P 1'
#
loop_
_entity.id
_entity.type
_entity.pdbx_description
1 polymer ?
#
loop_
_entity_poly.entity_id
_entity_poly.type
_entity_poly.pdbx_seq_one_letter_code
_entity_poly.pdbx_strand_id
1 'polypeptide(L)'
;VAAGELVLEVHPVAILDRAFLDSEYSSRAANVAACVAEHAPDAFLAVQYGFFAAQPDEGTVGYDDAQLVELLGIIGVTDADVVSCVENGDFRDWVAAITAATVSRAELAGDTGGFGTPTVVIDGERWNPATDGELLALLDAR
;
A
#
# COMPACT_ATOMS: atom_id res chain seq x y z
N VAL A 1 -0.14 9.74 -15.60
CA VAL A 1 -0.03 8.28 -15.57
C VAL A 1 -0.48 7.71 -16.91
N ALA A 2 -1.79 7.64 -17.20
CA ALA A 2 -2.27 7.03 -18.46
C ALA A 2 -1.80 7.77 -19.73
N ALA A 3 -1.62 9.09 -19.66
CA ALA A 3 -1.07 9.90 -20.76
C ALA A 3 0.47 9.91 -20.83
N GLY A 4 1.15 9.25 -19.89
CA GLY A 4 2.61 9.23 -19.83
C GLY A 4 3.27 10.49 -19.25
N GLU A 5 2.48 11.42 -18.74
CA GLU A 5 2.95 12.69 -18.16
C GLU A 5 3.46 12.55 -16.72
N LEU A 6 3.00 11.52 -16.02
CA LEU A 6 3.34 11.25 -14.62
C LEU A 6 3.78 9.80 -14.41
N VAL A 7 4.76 9.61 -13.55
CA VAL A 7 5.13 8.31 -12.99
C VAL A 7 4.56 8.22 -11.58
N LEU A 8 3.76 7.19 -11.31
CA LEU A 8 3.28 6.88 -9.96
C LEU A 8 4.15 5.78 -9.37
N GLU A 9 4.80 6.09 -8.27
CA GLU A 9 5.56 5.13 -7.45
C GLU A 9 4.79 4.87 -6.16
N VAL A 10 4.50 3.61 -5.86
CA VAL A 10 3.74 3.19 -4.70
C VAL A 10 4.63 2.45 -3.72
N HIS A 11 4.64 2.89 -2.48
CA HIS A 11 5.39 2.28 -1.38
C HIS A 11 4.42 1.70 -0.34
N PRO A 12 4.08 0.41 -0.40
CA PRO A 12 3.25 -0.21 0.63
C PRO A 12 4.00 -0.26 1.96
N VAL A 13 3.33 0.15 3.04
CA VAL A 13 3.87 0.12 4.39
C VAL A 13 2.87 -0.52 5.36
N ALA A 14 3.38 -1.28 6.32
CA ALA A 14 2.59 -2.05 7.28
C ALA A 14 2.61 -1.38 8.66
N ILE A 15 1.89 -0.25 8.81
CA ILE A 15 1.89 0.53 10.06
C ILE A 15 0.65 0.29 10.92
N LEU A 16 -0.33 -0.49 10.44
CA LEU A 16 -1.63 -0.66 11.09
C LEU A 16 -1.83 -2.02 11.77
N ASP A 17 -0.80 -2.85 11.94
CA ASP A 17 -0.96 -4.17 12.58
C ASP A 17 -1.58 -4.07 13.98
N ARG A 18 -1.20 -3.05 14.76
CA ARG A 18 -1.79 -2.80 16.09
C ARG A 18 -3.25 -2.37 16.03
N ALA A 19 -3.66 -1.70 14.97
CA ALA A 19 -5.05 -1.30 14.77
C ALA A 19 -5.95 -2.50 14.45
N PHE A 20 -5.37 -3.62 14.00
CA PHE A 20 -6.02 -4.89 13.70
C PHE A 20 -5.73 -5.97 14.74
N LEU A 21 -5.72 -5.60 16.02
CA LEU A 21 -5.55 -6.51 17.16
C LEU A 21 -4.26 -7.35 17.09
N ASP A 22 -3.18 -6.77 16.57
CA ASP A 22 -1.88 -7.43 16.35
C ASP A 22 -1.97 -8.71 15.49
N SER A 23 -2.97 -8.78 14.59
CA SER A 23 -3.17 -9.91 13.68
C SER A 23 -2.22 -9.92 12.48
N GLU A 24 -1.35 -8.92 12.34
CA GLU A 24 -0.47 -8.71 11.18
C GLU A 24 -1.22 -8.49 9.85
N TYR A 25 -2.48 -8.03 9.88
CA TYR A 25 -3.26 -7.78 8.66
C TYR A 25 -2.58 -6.77 7.74
N SER A 26 -2.06 -5.66 8.27
CA SER A 26 -1.37 -4.64 7.48
C SER A 26 -0.12 -5.22 6.79
N SER A 27 0.65 -6.04 7.51
CA SER A 27 1.81 -6.76 6.96
C SER A 27 1.40 -7.76 5.88
N ARG A 28 0.30 -8.51 6.06
CA ARG A 28 -0.21 -9.43 5.05
C ARG A 28 -0.68 -8.70 3.79
N ALA A 29 -1.46 -7.63 3.94
CA ALA A 29 -1.95 -6.83 2.81
C ALA A 29 -0.80 -6.20 2.01
N ALA A 30 0.24 -5.71 2.68
CA ALA A 30 1.44 -5.20 2.02
C ALA A 30 2.25 -6.30 1.31
N ASN A 31 2.32 -7.52 1.88
CA ASN A 31 2.88 -8.69 1.20
C ASN A 31 2.13 -9.01 -0.09
N VAL A 32 0.78 -8.98 -0.08
CA VAL A 32 -0.01 -9.17 -1.30
C VAL A 32 0.35 -8.13 -2.36
N ALA A 33 0.45 -6.85 -1.98
CA ALA A 33 0.83 -5.79 -2.92
C ALA A 33 2.19 -6.06 -3.58
N ALA A 34 3.18 -6.54 -2.81
CA ALA A 34 4.49 -6.92 -3.34
C ALA A 34 4.42 -8.14 -4.27
N CYS A 35 3.67 -9.19 -3.89
CA CYS A 35 3.45 -10.37 -4.74
C CYS A 35 2.80 -10.02 -6.07
N VAL A 36 1.80 -9.13 -6.06
CA VAL A 36 1.14 -8.66 -7.29
C VAL A 36 2.08 -7.83 -8.13
N ALA A 37 2.88 -6.95 -7.54
CA ALA A 37 3.86 -6.16 -8.26
C ALA A 37 4.92 -7.02 -8.96
N GLU A 38 5.33 -8.13 -8.35
CA GLU A 38 6.32 -9.07 -8.92
C GLU A 38 5.74 -9.95 -10.03
N HIS A 39 4.56 -10.54 -9.82
CA HIS A 39 4.03 -11.60 -10.68
C HIS A 39 2.90 -11.16 -11.63
N ALA A 40 2.18 -10.08 -11.28
CA ALA A 40 1.05 -9.56 -12.06
C ALA A 40 1.00 -8.01 -12.05
N PRO A 41 2.07 -7.31 -12.48
CA PRO A 41 2.19 -5.86 -12.33
C PRO A 41 1.06 -5.05 -12.99
N ASP A 42 0.50 -5.54 -14.08
CA ASP A 42 -0.62 -4.88 -14.79
C ASP A 42 -1.90 -4.83 -13.93
N ALA A 43 -2.06 -5.74 -12.98
CA ALA A 43 -3.20 -5.78 -12.06
C ALA A 43 -3.00 -4.90 -10.81
N PHE A 44 -1.80 -4.36 -10.58
CA PHE A 44 -1.43 -3.71 -9.32
C PHE A 44 -2.40 -2.61 -8.89
N LEU A 45 -2.74 -1.69 -9.79
CA LEU A 45 -3.64 -0.57 -9.45
C LEU A 45 -5.07 -1.04 -9.16
N ALA A 46 -5.56 -2.05 -9.88
CA ALA A 46 -6.87 -2.63 -9.62
C ALA A 46 -6.92 -3.32 -8.25
N VAL A 47 -5.86 -4.06 -7.90
CA VAL A 47 -5.72 -4.70 -6.59
C VAL A 47 -5.63 -3.66 -5.49
N GLN A 48 -4.81 -2.63 -5.64
CA GLN A 48 -4.70 -1.54 -4.66
C GLN A 48 -6.07 -0.90 -4.40
N TYR A 49 -6.79 -0.54 -5.46
CA TYR A 49 -8.13 0.04 -5.34
C TYR A 49 -9.11 -0.91 -4.64
N GLY A 50 -9.15 -2.18 -5.05
CA GLY A 50 -10.04 -3.19 -4.48
C GLY A 50 -9.77 -3.46 -3.00
N PHE A 51 -8.50 -3.51 -2.61
CA PHE A 51 -8.09 -3.74 -1.23
C PHE A 51 -8.48 -2.56 -0.31
N PHE A 52 -8.29 -1.32 -0.75
CA PHE A 52 -8.76 -0.18 0.02
C PHE A 52 -10.30 -0.09 0.08
N ALA A 53 -10.99 -0.44 -1.00
CA ALA A 53 -12.47 -0.46 -1.02
C ALA A 53 -13.06 -1.55 -0.12
N ALA A 54 -12.34 -2.66 0.07
CA ALA A 54 -12.73 -3.80 0.91
C ALA A 54 -12.03 -3.82 2.26
N GLN A 55 -11.34 -2.74 2.65
CA GLN A 55 -10.58 -2.70 3.90
C GLN A 55 -11.51 -2.96 5.09
N PRO A 56 -11.18 -3.91 5.97
CA PRO A 56 -11.96 -4.19 7.17
C PRO A 56 -11.84 -3.04 8.18
N ASP A 57 -12.82 -2.93 9.07
CA ASP A 57 -12.80 -1.92 10.14
C ASP A 57 -11.64 -2.16 11.11
N GLU A 58 -10.99 -1.08 11.53
CA GLU A 58 -10.01 -1.12 12.61
C GLU A 58 -10.65 -1.67 13.90
N GLY A 59 -9.88 -2.35 14.73
CA GLY A 59 -10.39 -3.04 15.90
C GLY A 59 -10.92 -4.46 15.62
N THR A 60 -10.81 -4.93 14.37
CA THR A 60 -11.05 -6.33 13.98
C THR A 60 -9.71 -7.05 13.73
N VAL A 61 -9.75 -8.36 13.49
CA VAL A 61 -8.55 -9.14 13.11
C VAL A 61 -8.15 -8.94 11.65
N GLY A 62 -8.98 -8.25 10.85
CA GLY A 62 -8.76 -8.13 9.41
C GLY A 62 -8.84 -9.47 8.68
N TYR A 63 -8.33 -9.51 7.43
CA TYR A 63 -8.32 -10.71 6.60
C TYR A 63 -7.05 -11.55 6.85
N ASP A 64 -7.20 -12.87 6.86
CA ASP A 64 -6.10 -13.81 6.77
C ASP A 64 -5.61 -14.00 5.31
N ASP A 65 -4.55 -14.78 5.09
CA ASP A 65 -3.96 -14.96 3.77
C ASP A 65 -4.95 -15.64 2.80
N ALA A 66 -5.77 -16.58 3.27
CA ALA A 66 -6.78 -17.25 2.43
C ALA A 66 -7.88 -16.28 1.97
N GLN A 67 -8.35 -15.41 2.87
CA GLN A 67 -9.33 -14.37 2.56
C GLN A 67 -8.76 -13.31 1.62
N LEU A 68 -7.47 -12.97 1.74
CA LEU A 68 -6.79 -12.06 0.82
C LEU A 68 -6.63 -12.67 -0.58
N VAL A 69 -6.35 -13.98 -0.69
CA VAL A 69 -6.36 -14.72 -1.97
C VAL A 69 -7.77 -14.75 -2.58
N GLU A 70 -8.82 -14.97 -1.77
CA GLU A 70 -10.21 -14.90 -2.25
C GLU A 70 -10.53 -13.50 -2.81
N LEU A 71 -10.12 -12.44 -2.11
CA LEU A 71 -10.30 -11.06 -2.57
C LEU A 71 -9.56 -10.79 -3.89
N LEU A 72 -8.34 -11.30 -4.06
CA LEU A 72 -7.61 -11.25 -5.33
C LEU A 72 -8.42 -11.92 -6.46
N GLY A 73 -9.00 -13.08 -6.20
CA GLY A 73 -9.88 -13.78 -7.15
C GLY A 73 -11.10 -12.98 -7.57
N ILE A 74 -11.73 -12.27 -6.62
CA ILE A 74 -12.87 -11.35 -6.88
C ILE A 74 -12.45 -10.20 -7.78
N ILE A 75 -11.23 -9.67 -7.61
CA ILE A 75 -10.67 -8.58 -8.42
C ILE A 75 -10.25 -9.09 -9.82
N GLY A 76 -10.09 -10.41 -9.99
CA GLY A 76 -9.71 -11.04 -11.25
C GLY A 76 -8.24 -11.49 -11.32
N VAL A 77 -7.53 -11.51 -10.21
CA VAL A 77 -6.15 -12.02 -10.11
C VAL A 77 -6.18 -13.45 -9.59
N THR A 78 -5.91 -14.40 -10.47
CA THR A 78 -5.91 -15.85 -10.18
C THR A 78 -4.60 -16.54 -10.60
N ASP A 79 -3.56 -15.74 -10.82
CA ASP A 79 -2.23 -16.24 -11.17
C ASP A 79 -1.66 -17.11 -10.05
N ALA A 80 -1.19 -18.32 -10.40
CA ALA A 80 -0.72 -19.30 -9.41
C ALA A 80 0.55 -18.83 -8.69
N ASP A 81 1.40 -18.06 -9.35
CA ASP A 81 2.63 -17.55 -8.74
C ASP A 81 2.29 -16.44 -7.74
N VAL A 82 1.29 -15.59 -8.03
CA VAL A 82 0.76 -14.61 -7.05
C VAL A 82 0.20 -15.32 -5.82
N VAL A 83 -0.65 -16.32 -6.02
CA VAL A 83 -1.28 -17.09 -4.92
C VAL A 83 -0.22 -17.75 -4.06
N SER A 84 0.73 -18.45 -4.67
CA SER A 84 1.82 -19.12 -3.94
C SER A 84 2.68 -18.13 -3.15
N CYS A 85 3.02 -16.99 -3.74
CA CYS A 85 3.77 -15.92 -3.09
C CYS A 85 3.05 -15.38 -1.84
N VAL A 86 1.72 -15.19 -1.93
CA VAL A 86 0.91 -14.72 -0.80
C VAL A 86 0.88 -15.77 0.31
N GLU A 87 0.57 -17.03 -0.02
CA GLU A 87 0.49 -18.13 0.95
C GLU A 87 1.81 -18.40 1.66
N ASN A 88 2.93 -18.26 0.95
CA ASN A 88 4.27 -18.41 1.52
C ASN A 88 4.73 -17.18 2.32
N GLY A 89 4.13 -16.01 2.08
CA GLY A 89 4.57 -14.76 2.69
C GLY A 89 5.93 -14.27 2.18
N ASP A 90 6.23 -14.48 0.89
CA ASP A 90 7.58 -14.34 0.32
C ASP A 90 8.19 -12.94 0.49
N PHE A 91 7.37 -11.90 0.64
CA PHE A 91 7.82 -10.52 0.84
C PHE A 91 7.65 -9.99 2.28
N ARG A 92 7.26 -10.81 3.27
CA ARG A 92 7.02 -10.32 4.64
C ARG A 92 8.24 -9.67 5.27
N ASP A 93 9.42 -10.25 5.11
CA ASP A 93 10.66 -9.67 5.62
C ASP A 93 11.00 -8.36 4.92
N TRP A 94 10.78 -8.28 3.60
CA TRP A 94 10.94 -7.04 2.84
C TRP A 94 9.96 -5.96 3.30
N VAL A 95 8.68 -6.31 3.51
CA VAL A 95 7.65 -5.40 4.03
C VAL A 95 8.05 -4.83 5.39
N ALA A 96 8.54 -5.67 6.29
CA ALA A 96 9.01 -5.23 7.60
C ALA A 96 10.19 -4.25 7.47
N ALA A 97 11.17 -4.57 6.62
CA ALA A 97 12.36 -3.75 6.41
C ALA A 97 12.00 -2.40 5.76
N ILE A 98 11.18 -2.38 4.70
CA ILE A 98 10.80 -1.14 4.01
C ILE A 98 9.89 -0.27 4.90
N THR A 99 9.01 -0.87 5.69
CA THR A 99 8.18 -0.15 6.66
C THR A 99 9.07 0.55 7.69
N ALA A 100 10.01 -0.17 8.32
CA ALA A 100 10.93 0.41 9.30
C ALA A 100 11.78 1.53 8.69
N ALA A 101 12.30 1.34 7.48
CA ALA A 101 13.07 2.35 6.77
C ALA A 101 12.22 3.59 6.45
N THR A 102 10.98 3.40 5.99
CA THR A 102 10.09 4.51 5.62
C THR A 102 9.66 5.34 6.82
N VAL A 103 9.23 4.70 7.91
CA VAL A 103 8.76 5.42 9.10
C VAL A 103 9.87 6.16 9.84
N SER A 104 11.13 5.80 9.60
CA SER A 104 12.30 6.47 10.19
C SER A 104 12.72 7.74 9.43
N ARG A 105 12.15 8.01 8.26
CA ARG A 105 12.49 9.15 7.41
C ARG A 105 11.83 10.42 7.93
N ALA A 106 12.64 11.31 8.48
CA ALA A 106 12.15 12.56 9.09
C ALA A 106 11.42 13.47 8.08
N GLU A 107 11.85 13.45 6.81
CA GLU A 107 11.23 14.22 5.72
C GLU A 107 9.81 13.76 5.35
N LEU A 108 9.42 12.55 5.76
CA LEU A 108 8.07 12.01 5.57
C LEU A 108 7.16 12.22 6.79
N ALA A 109 7.69 12.74 7.88
CA ALA A 109 6.91 13.02 9.08
C ALA A 109 5.84 14.08 8.80
N GLY A 110 4.64 13.88 9.33
CA GLY A 110 3.57 14.87 9.32
C GLY A 110 3.81 16.02 10.30
N ASP A 111 2.90 16.98 10.31
CA ASP A 111 2.98 18.19 11.16
C ASP A 111 3.00 17.85 12.66
N THR A 112 2.54 16.67 13.05
CA THR A 112 2.57 16.14 14.42
C THR A 112 3.89 15.44 14.77
N GLY A 113 4.85 15.36 13.81
CA GLY A 113 6.15 14.74 14.00
C GLY A 113 6.18 13.22 13.82
N GLY A 114 5.07 12.58 13.43
CA GLY A 114 4.97 11.14 13.14
C GLY A 114 4.72 10.84 11.66
N PHE A 115 5.11 9.65 11.23
CA PHE A 115 4.73 9.12 9.91
C PHE A 115 3.26 8.68 9.93
N GLY A 116 2.55 8.92 8.85
CA GLY A 116 1.17 8.47 8.64
C GLY A 116 0.87 8.22 7.17
N THR A 117 -0.24 7.53 6.89
CA THR A 117 -0.73 7.24 5.54
C THR A 117 -2.09 7.89 5.30
N PRO A 118 -2.37 8.36 4.08
CA PRO A 118 -1.45 8.42 2.94
C PRO A 118 -0.40 9.54 3.10
N THR A 119 0.85 9.25 2.75
CA THR A 119 1.89 10.27 2.55
C THR A 119 2.17 10.37 1.06
N VAL A 120 2.08 11.55 0.50
CA VAL A 120 2.33 11.84 -0.92
C VAL A 120 3.58 12.71 -1.05
N VAL A 121 4.47 12.33 -1.97
CA VAL A 121 5.69 13.08 -2.30
C VAL A 121 5.64 13.42 -3.79
N ILE A 122 5.88 14.68 -4.13
CA ILE A 122 5.88 15.17 -5.51
C ILE A 122 7.25 15.81 -5.76
N ASP A 123 8.01 15.26 -6.71
CA ASP A 123 9.37 15.74 -7.05
C ASP A 123 10.32 15.85 -5.83
N GLY A 124 10.17 14.91 -4.89
CA GLY A 124 11.01 14.83 -3.68
C GLY A 124 10.51 15.64 -2.48
N GLU A 125 9.43 16.42 -2.63
CA GLU A 125 8.82 17.20 -1.54
C GLU A 125 7.50 16.57 -1.07
N ARG A 126 7.34 16.48 0.26
CA ARG A 126 6.09 15.98 0.84
C ARG A 126 4.95 16.97 0.60
N TRP A 127 3.90 16.51 -0.08
CA TRP A 127 2.68 17.29 -0.25
C TRP A 127 1.90 17.40 1.07
N ASN A 128 1.47 18.64 1.40
CA ASN A 128 0.63 18.93 2.55
C ASN A 128 -0.70 19.53 2.08
N PRO A 129 -1.86 18.82 2.23
CA PRO A 129 -3.14 19.32 1.76
C PRO A 129 -3.61 20.62 2.40
N ALA A 130 -3.08 20.97 3.59
CA ALA A 130 -3.44 22.21 4.29
C ALA A 130 -2.77 23.45 3.70
N THR A 131 -1.60 23.30 3.07
CA THR A 131 -0.78 24.44 2.58
C THR A 131 -0.62 24.45 1.07
N ASP A 132 -0.56 23.27 0.44
CA ASP A 132 -0.15 23.13 -0.97
C ASP A 132 -1.33 23.07 -1.94
N GLY A 133 -2.57 23.06 -1.42
CA GLY A 133 -3.79 23.02 -2.21
C GLY A 133 -4.15 21.61 -2.71
N GLU A 134 -5.09 21.58 -3.64
CA GLU A 134 -5.62 20.33 -4.22
C GLU A 134 -4.55 19.60 -5.03
N LEU A 135 -4.34 18.31 -4.74
CA LEU A 135 -3.34 17.48 -5.40
C LEU A 135 -3.48 17.47 -6.92
N LEU A 136 -4.70 17.31 -7.44
CA LEU A 136 -4.95 17.29 -8.89
C LEU A 136 -4.60 18.61 -9.54
N ALA A 137 -4.92 19.74 -8.91
CA ALA A 137 -4.59 21.07 -9.44
C ALA A 137 -3.06 21.29 -9.51
N LEU A 138 -2.31 20.76 -8.54
CA LEU A 138 -0.85 20.80 -8.58
C LEU A 138 -0.27 19.94 -9.72
N LEU A 139 -0.85 18.77 -9.96
CA LEU A 139 -0.40 17.87 -11.01
C LEU A 139 -0.75 18.43 -12.42
N ASP A 140 -1.90 19.09 -12.56
CA ASP A 140 -2.33 19.72 -13.83
C ASP A 140 -1.52 20.99 -14.17
N ALA A 141 -0.88 21.61 -13.18
CA ALA A 141 -0.07 22.83 -13.36
C ALA A 141 1.39 22.56 -13.77
N ARG A 142 1.80 21.30 -13.88
CA ARG A 142 3.16 20.84 -14.22
C ARG A 142 3.22 20.31 -15.63
#